data_5927aae3009964fa8617307e8016f804
#
_entry.id   5927aae3009964fa8617307e8016f804
#
_cell.length_a   1.000
_cell.length_b   1.000
_cell.length_c   1.000
_cell.angle_alpha   90.00
_cell.angle_beta   90.00
_cell.angle_gamma   90.00
#
_symmetry.space_group_name_H-M   'P 1'
#
loop_
_entity.id
_entity.type
_entity.pdbx_description
1 polymer ?
#
loop_
_entity_poly.entity_id
_entity_poly.type
_entity_poly.pdbx_seq_one_letter_code
_entity_poly.pdbx_strand_id
1 'polypeptide(L)'
;LALPFLFEFWALEHQLPPEGDWRSWVIMGGRGAGKTRAGAEWVRAMVEGPKPRDPGRARRVALVGETIDQVREVMVFGESGILACSPPDRKPRWEATRKRLIWDNGATAQVFSAHDPESLRGPQFDAAWCDELAKWRRASETWDMLQFGLRVGDHPQQVITTTPRNIPVLRQILEA
;
A
#
# COMPACT_ATOMS: atom_id res chain seq x y z
N LEU A 1 7.32 -4.28 24.73
CA LEU A 1 6.51 -5.10 23.82
C LEU A 1 5.97 -4.32 22.62
N ALA A 2 5.64 -3.05 22.81
CA ALA A 2 5.16 -2.20 21.70
C ALA A 2 6.29 -1.76 20.76
N LEU A 3 7.52 -1.70 21.24
CA LEU A 3 8.65 -1.12 20.53
C LEU A 3 8.91 -1.75 19.14
N PRO A 4 8.84 -3.09 18.96
CA PRO A 4 9.00 -3.67 17.62
C PRO A 4 7.94 -3.23 16.60
N PHE A 5 6.83 -2.67 17.08
CA PHE A 5 5.73 -2.22 16.23
C PHE A 5 5.65 -0.70 16.12
N LEU A 6 6.59 0.04 16.70
CA LEU A 6 6.70 1.49 16.58
C LEU A 6 7.68 1.80 15.44
N PHE A 7 7.16 1.76 14.22
CA PHE A 7 7.99 1.87 13.02
C PHE A 7 8.83 3.16 12.99
N GLU A 8 8.25 4.29 13.36
CA GLU A 8 8.96 5.57 13.38
C GLU A 8 10.18 5.57 14.28
N PHE A 9 10.24 4.68 15.28
CA PHE A 9 11.38 4.52 16.16
C PHE A 9 12.54 3.79 15.48
N TRP A 10 12.22 2.83 14.59
CA TRP A 10 13.20 1.97 13.92
C TRP A 10 13.53 2.42 12.51
N ALA A 11 12.65 3.20 11.91
CA ALA A 11 12.72 3.50 10.49
C ALA A 11 13.94 4.33 10.15
N LEU A 12 14.51 4.04 8.99
CA LEU A 12 15.45 4.94 8.34
C LEU A 12 14.67 6.13 7.77
N GLU A 13 15.33 7.28 7.68
CA GLU A 13 14.66 8.51 7.23
C GLU A 13 13.88 8.34 5.93
N HIS A 14 14.47 7.64 4.94
CA HIS A 14 13.79 7.43 3.65
C HIS A 14 12.58 6.50 3.69
N GLN A 15 12.33 5.83 4.82
CA GLN A 15 11.17 4.95 5.00
C GLN A 15 9.97 5.68 5.61
N LEU A 16 10.14 6.92 6.03
CA LEU A 16 9.05 7.69 6.63
C LEU A 16 8.39 8.58 5.57
N PRO A 17 7.06 8.81 5.67
CA PRO A 17 6.37 9.67 4.73
C PRO A 17 6.93 11.10 4.76
N PRO A 18 6.96 11.79 3.61
CA PRO A 18 7.33 13.18 3.59
C PRO A 18 6.31 14.02 4.35
N GLU A 19 6.75 15.18 4.81
CA GLU A 19 5.86 16.15 5.44
C GLU A 19 5.03 16.86 4.36
N GLY A 20 3.90 17.41 4.77
CA GLY A 20 3.07 18.22 3.90
C GLY A 20 1.92 17.45 3.25
N ASP A 21 1.27 18.14 2.34
CA ASP A 21 0.05 17.68 1.70
C ASP A 21 0.37 17.09 0.32
N TRP A 22 0.72 15.81 0.31
CA TRP A 22 1.09 15.09 -0.91
C TRP A 22 0.02 14.05 -1.27
N ARG A 23 -0.09 13.73 -2.57
CA ARG A 23 -0.96 12.66 -3.07
C ARG A 23 -0.20 11.36 -3.31
N SER A 24 1.00 11.46 -3.88
CA SER A 24 1.82 10.30 -4.22
C SER A 24 3.20 10.38 -3.59
N TRP A 25 3.61 9.32 -2.92
CA TRP A 25 4.93 9.19 -2.35
C TRP A 25 5.64 8.02 -3.02
N VAL A 26 6.75 8.28 -3.68
CA VAL A 26 7.53 7.26 -4.39
C VAL A 26 8.78 6.91 -3.58
N ILE A 27 8.89 5.64 -3.24
CA ILE A 27 10.06 5.09 -2.56
C ILE A 27 10.79 4.21 -3.56
N MET A 28 11.96 4.66 -4.00
CA MET A 28 12.80 3.91 -4.91
C MET A 28 14.03 3.38 -4.20
N GLY A 29 14.45 2.18 -4.58
CA GLY A 29 15.65 1.57 -4.04
C GLY A 29 15.79 0.14 -4.51
N GLY A 30 16.98 -0.41 -4.37
CA GLY A 30 17.24 -1.80 -4.67
C GLY A 30 16.72 -2.73 -3.57
N ARG A 31 17.01 -4.00 -3.71
CA ARG A 31 16.72 -5.00 -2.68
C ARG A 31 17.35 -4.59 -1.35
N GLY A 32 16.63 -4.82 -0.26
CA GLY A 32 17.13 -4.52 1.08
C GLY A 32 17.04 -3.07 1.49
N ALA A 33 16.45 -2.19 0.66
CA ALA A 33 16.30 -0.78 0.99
C ALA A 33 15.12 -0.51 1.95
N GLY A 34 14.38 -1.53 2.39
CA GLY A 34 13.27 -1.38 3.30
C GLY A 34 11.98 -0.88 2.67
N LYS A 35 11.84 -0.99 1.36
CA LYS A 35 10.67 -0.49 0.63
C LYS A 35 9.37 -1.16 1.08
N THR A 36 9.37 -2.48 1.16
CA THR A 36 8.18 -3.24 1.55
C THR A 36 7.73 -2.87 2.96
N ARG A 37 8.68 -2.78 3.89
CA ARG A 37 8.38 -2.37 5.26
C ARG A 37 7.77 -0.97 5.31
N ALA A 38 8.33 -0.03 4.54
CA ALA A 38 7.80 1.33 4.47
C ALA A 38 6.37 1.35 3.94
N GLY A 39 6.07 0.57 2.89
CA GLY A 39 4.73 0.46 2.34
C GLY A 39 3.74 -0.13 3.34
N ALA A 40 4.11 -1.23 3.98
CA ALA A 40 3.28 -1.91 4.96
C ALA A 40 2.98 -1.01 6.17
N GLU A 41 3.99 -0.33 6.69
CA GLU A 41 3.83 0.59 7.82
C GLU A 41 2.99 1.80 7.47
N TRP A 42 3.10 2.30 6.23
CA TRP A 42 2.26 3.39 5.77
C TRP A 42 0.78 2.98 5.71
N VAL A 43 0.49 1.77 5.18
CA VAL A 43 -0.89 1.25 5.16
C VAL A 43 -1.44 1.16 6.58
N ARG A 44 -0.66 0.62 7.52
CA ARG A 44 -1.06 0.55 8.91
C ARG A 44 -1.36 1.94 9.49
N ALA A 45 -0.48 2.90 9.24
CA ALA A 45 -0.67 4.27 9.71
C ALA A 45 -1.95 4.90 9.16
N MET A 46 -2.34 4.55 7.93
CA MET A 46 -3.55 5.07 7.32
C MET A 46 -4.83 4.45 7.88
N VAL A 47 -4.83 3.15 8.16
CA VAL A 47 -6.06 2.44 8.56
C VAL A 47 -6.26 2.36 10.08
N GLU A 48 -5.18 2.42 10.86
CA GLU A 48 -5.27 2.26 12.32
C GLU A 48 -5.61 3.58 13.00
N GLY A 49 -6.58 3.51 13.91
CA GLY A 49 -6.92 4.63 14.79
C GLY A 49 -6.20 4.53 16.12
N PRO A 50 -6.51 5.43 17.10
CA PRO A 50 -5.88 5.42 18.41
C PRO A 50 -6.05 4.11 19.18
N LYS A 51 -7.20 3.46 19.03
CA LYS A 51 -7.50 2.14 19.60
C LYS A 51 -7.80 1.15 18.48
N PRO A 52 -7.71 -0.18 18.74
CA PRO A 52 -7.89 -1.18 17.68
C PRO A 52 -9.18 -1.09 16.88
N ARG A 53 -10.27 -0.65 17.50
CA ARG A 53 -11.58 -0.52 16.83
C ARG A 53 -11.90 0.90 16.37
N ASP A 54 -11.03 1.86 16.66
CA ASP A 54 -11.25 3.23 16.24
C ASP A 54 -10.88 3.38 14.76
N PRO A 55 -11.60 4.22 14.00
CA PRO A 55 -11.27 4.44 12.60
C PRO A 55 -9.97 5.23 12.46
N GLY A 56 -9.23 4.90 11.41
CA GLY A 56 -8.09 5.69 10.96
C GLY A 56 -8.51 6.68 9.87
N ARG A 57 -7.53 7.20 9.15
CA ARG A 57 -7.76 8.15 8.04
C ARG A 57 -8.27 7.46 6.79
N ALA A 58 -7.96 6.19 6.58
CA ALA A 58 -8.37 5.43 5.41
C ALA A 58 -9.18 4.21 5.83
N ARG A 59 -10.15 3.84 5.00
CA ARG A 59 -11.01 2.67 5.23
C ARG A 59 -10.97 1.67 4.10
N ARG A 60 -10.60 2.09 2.89
CA ARG A 60 -10.61 1.24 1.69
C ARG A 60 -9.28 1.38 0.97
N VAL A 61 -8.41 0.41 1.16
CA VAL A 61 -7.06 0.43 0.61
C VAL A 61 -6.98 -0.53 -0.58
N ALA A 62 -6.33 -0.09 -1.66
CA ALA A 62 -5.94 -0.96 -2.76
C ALA A 62 -4.49 -1.39 -2.58
N LEU A 63 -4.25 -2.70 -2.63
CA LEU A 63 -2.91 -3.27 -2.68
C LEU A 63 -2.68 -3.78 -4.09
N VAL A 64 -1.81 -3.13 -4.85
CA VAL A 64 -1.59 -3.46 -6.26
C VAL A 64 -0.16 -3.92 -6.47
N GLY A 65 0.01 -5.07 -7.07
CA GLY A 65 1.30 -5.62 -7.45
C GLY A 65 1.26 -6.25 -8.81
N GLU A 66 2.37 -6.84 -9.21
CA GLU A 66 2.51 -7.45 -10.53
C GLU A 66 1.48 -8.57 -10.74
N THR A 67 1.38 -9.49 -9.76
CA THR A 67 0.42 -10.59 -9.76
C THR A 67 -0.27 -10.70 -8.40
N ILE A 68 -1.42 -11.37 -8.37
CA ILE A 68 -2.13 -11.65 -7.11
C ILE A 68 -1.22 -12.42 -6.13
N ASP A 69 -0.51 -13.42 -6.63
CA ASP A 69 0.38 -14.22 -5.79
C ASP A 69 1.50 -13.38 -5.19
N GLN A 70 2.08 -12.47 -5.96
CA GLN A 70 3.14 -11.60 -5.46
C GLN A 70 2.61 -10.64 -4.40
N VAL A 71 1.44 -10.05 -4.61
CA VAL A 71 0.82 -9.18 -3.60
C VAL A 71 0.62 -9.95 -2.31
N ARG A 72 0.04 -11.14 -2.41
CA ARG A 72 -0.21 -11.97 -1.23
C ARG A 72 1.10 -12.36 -0.52
N GLU A 73 2.09 -12.83 -1.25
CA GLU A 73 3.34 -13.36 -0.68
C GLU A 73 4.27 -12.27 -0.16
N VAL A 74 4.25 -11.08 -0.74
CA VAL A 74 5.18 -9.99 -0.37
C VAL A 74 4.49 -8.93 0.50
N MET A 75 3.37 -8.41 0.04
CA MET A 75 2.72 -7.28 0.70
C MET A 75 1.88 -7.70 1.91
N VAL A 76 1.24 -8.86 1.83
CA VAL A 76 0.37 -9.36 2.91
C VAL A 76 1.13 -10.26 3.87
N PHE A 77 1.68 -11.37 3.40
CA PHE A 77 2.30 -12.41 4.24
C PHE A 77 3.82 -12.35 4.28
N GLY A 78 4.47 -11.44 3.57
CA GLY A 78 5.92 -11.37 3.55
C GLY A 78 6.54 -10.98 4.89
N GLU A 79 7.85 -11.18 5.03
CA GLU A 79 8.60 -10.86 6.26
C GLU A 79 8.47 -9.40 6.68
N SER A 80 8.30 -8.51 5.72
CA SER A 80 8.10 -7.07 5.93
C SER A 80 6.71 -6.61 5.49
N GLY A 81 5.80 -7.54 5.30
CA GLY A 81 4.44 -7.26 4.86
C GLY A 81 3.54 -6.80 6.00
N ILE A 82 2.28 -6.53 5.65
CA ILE A 82 1.32 -5.94 6.58
C ILE A 82 1.10 -6.82 7.82
N LEU A 83 0.93 -8.14 7.63
CA LEU A 83 0.68 -9.04 8.77
C LEU A 83 1.88 -9.13 9.71
N ALA A 84 3.09 -9.20 9.16
CA ALA A 84 4.32 -9.27 9.96
C ALA A 84 4.55 -7.98 10.74
N CYS A 85 4.16 -6.84 10.20
CA CYS A 85 4.32 -5.54 10.85
C CYS A 85 3.22 -5.23 11.87
N SER A 86 2.14 -6.00 11.90
CA SER A 86 0.97 -5.71 12.73
C SER A 86 1.09 -6.30 14.13
N PRO A 87 0.88 -5.50 15.20
CA PRO A 87 0.80 -6.04 16.54
C PRO A 87 -0.44 -6.93 16.70
N PRO A 88 -0.41 -7.89 17.65
CA PRO A 88 -1.50 -8.88 17.77
C PRO A 88 -2.89 -8.27 17.97
N ASP A 89 -3.01 -7.15 18.66
CA ASP A 89 -4.30 -6.49 18.93
C ASP A 89 -4.84 -5.68 17.76
N ARG A 90 -4.03 -5.49 16.71
CA ARG A 90 -4.39 -4.72 15.51
C ARG A 90 -4.20 -5.52 14.23
N LYS A 91 -3.91 -6.79 14.34
CA LYS A 91 -3.62 -7.63 13.20
C LYS A 91 -4.90 -7.89 12.38
N PRO A 92 -4.93 -7.51 11.09
CA PRO A 92 -6.08 -7.81 10.26
C PRO A 92 -6.16 -9.30 9.96
N ARG A 93 -7.35 -9.78 9.61
CA ARG A 93 -7.52 -11.14 9.13
C ARG A 93 -7.56 -11.19 7.62
N TRP A 94 -7.01 -12.24 7.07
CA TRP A 94 -7.02 -12.50 5.64
C TRP A 94 -8.30 -13.25 5.23
N GLU A 95 -9.05 -12.66 4.29
CA GLU A 95 -10.23 -13.28 3.70
C GLU A 95 -9.86 -13.79 2.31
N ALA A 96 -9.63 -15.10 2.20
CA ALA A 96 -9.09 -15.72 0.98
C ALA A 96 -10.07 -15.64 -0.18
N THR A 97 -11.38 -15.76 0.06
CA THR A 97 -12.40 -15.75 -0.99
C THR A 97 -12.46 -14.42 -1.72
N ARG A 98 -12.33 -13.32 -0.99
CA ARG A 98 -12.35 -11.97 -1.56
C ARG A 98 -10.97 -11.35 -1.72
N LYS A 99 -9.92 -12.06 -1.33
CA LYS A 99 -8.52 -11.63 -1.45
C LYS A 99 -8.30 -10.25 -0.82
N ARG A 100 -8.65 -10.14 0.46
CA ARG A 100 -8.52 -8.87 1.17
C ARG A 100 -8.18 -9.07 2.64
N LEU A 101 -7.58 -8.04 3.22
CA LEU A 101 -7.40 -7.92 4.66
C LEU A 101 -8.56 -7.14 5.25
N ILE A 102 -9.00 -7.54 6.44
CA ILE A 102 -10.08 -6.86 7.17
C ILE A 102 -9.59 -6.59 8.59
N TRP A 103 -9.59 -5.31 8.98
CA TRP A 103 -9.27 -4.89 10.35
C TRP A 103 -10.53 -4.87 11.22
N ASP A 104 -10.34 -4.96 12.54
CA ASP A 104 -11.45 -4.94 13.50
C ASP A 104 -12.23 -3.61 13.48
N ASN A 105 -11.63 -2.53 13.01
CA ASN A 105 -12.29 -1.23 12.86
C ASN A 105 -13.11 -1.11 11.57
N GLY A 106 -13.16 -2.16 10.74
CA GLY A 106 -13.92 -2.19 9.49
C GLY A 106 -13.13 -1.76 8.26
N ALA A 107 -11.88 -1.34 8.41
CA ALA A 107 -11.03 -1.02 7.24
C ALA A 107 -10.71 -2.29 6.46
N THR A 108 -10.54 -2.15 5.16
CA THR A 108 -10.18 -3.26 4.26
C THR A 108 -9.03 -2.88 3.35
N ALA A 109 -8.23 -3.87 2.98
CA ALA A 109 -7.21 -3.74 1.95
C ALA A 109 -7.41 -4.85 0.93
N GLN A 110 -7.85 -4.49 -0.26
CA GLN A 110 -8.18 -5.39 -1.36
C GLN A 110 -6.95 -5.59 -2.25
N VAL A 111 -6.69 -6.85 -2.62
CA VAL A 111 -5.56 -7.22 -3.48
C VAL A 111 -5.97 -7.14 -4.96
N PHE A 112 -5.10 -6.55 -5.77
CA PHE A 112 -5.26 -6.43 -7.22
C PHE A 112 -3.97 -6.77 -7.95
N SER A 113 -4.11 -7.28 -9.17
CA SER A 113 -2.98 -7.57 -10.07
C SER A 113 -2.89 -6.54 -11.18
N ALA A 114 -1.67 -6.07 -11.46
CA ALA A 114 -1.41 -5.23 -12.61
C ALA A 114 -1.57 -5.98 -13.95
N HIS A 115 -1.63 -7.31 -13.93
CA HIS A 115 -1.96 -8.10 -15.10
C HIS A 115 -3.45 -8.06 -15.46
N ASP A 116 -4.28 -7.59 -14.54
CA ASP A 116 -5.72 -7.46 -14.74
C ASP A 116 -6.20 -6.05 -14.35
N PRO A 117 -5.89 -5.03 -15.15
CA PRO A 117 -6.30 -3.65 -14.85
C PRO A 117 -7.82 -3.48 -14.71
N GLU A 118 -8.60 -4.30 -15.42
CA GLU A 118 -10.05 -4.21 -15.38
C GLU A 118 -10.64 -4.50 -13.99
N SER A 119 -9.94 -5.28 -13.15
CA SER A 119 -10.38 -5.55 -11.79
C SER A 119 -10.45 -4.28 -10.92
N LEU A 120 -9.72 -3.22 -11.32
CA LEU A 120 -9.75 -1.93 -10.65
C LEU A 120 -10.91 -1.04 -11.08
N ARG A 121 -11.67 -1.46 -12.10
CA ARG A 121 -12.83 -0.71 -12.57
C ARG A 121 -14.01 -0.94 -11.62
N GLY A 122 -14.55 0.13 -11.10
CA GLY A 122 -15.70 0.10 -10.19
C GLY A 122 -15.37 0.33 -8.73
N PRO A 123 -14.42 -0.40 -8.09
CA PRO A 123 -14.09 -0.15 -6.70
C PRO A 123 -13.56 1.27 -6.47
N GLN A 124 -13.81 1.80 -5.27
CA GLN A 124 -13.32 3.12 -4.88
C GLN A 124 -12.45 3.00 -3.64
N PHE A 125 -11.37 3.78 -3.59
CA PHE A 125 -10.36 3.71 -2.54
C PHE A 125 -10.04 5.10 -2.00
N ASP A 126 -9.62 5.16 -0.74
CA ASP A 126 -9.07 6.36 -0.11
C ASP A 126 -7.55 6.25 0.11
N ALA A 127 -6.98 5.07 -0.10
CA ALA A 127 -5.53 4.87 -0.05
C ALA A 127 -5.14 3.73 -0.97
N ALA A 128 -3.90 3.74 -1.45
CA ALA A 128 -3.35 2.67 -2.26
C ALA A 128 -1.86 2.48 -2.02
N TRP A 129 -1.42 1.23 -2.08
CA TRP A 129 -0.01 0.87 -2.09
C TRP A 129 0.29 0.06 -3.34
N CYS A 130 1.14 0.61 -4.21
CA CYS A 130 1.58 -0.02 -5.46
C CYS A 130 3.01 -0.54 -5.29
N ASP A 131 3.19 -1.87 -5.41
CA ASP A 131 4.51 -2.48 -5.24
C ASP A 131 5.11 -2.89 -6.57
N GLU A 132 6.40 -2.59 -6.76
CA GLU A 132 7.17 -2.90 -7.96
C GLU A 132 6.50 -2.41 -9.26
N LEU A 133 5.99 -1.20 -9.23
CA LEU A 133 5.31 -0.58 -10.37
C LEU A 133 6.16 -0.61 -11.64
N ALA A 134 7.48 -0.42 -11.52
CA ALA A 134 8.37 -0.41 -12.68
C ALA A 134 8.46 -1.75 -13.41
N LYS A 135 8.01 -2.85 -12.79
CA LYS A 135 7.97 -4.18 -13.40
C LYS A 135 6.63 -4.54 -14.04
N TRP A 136 5.62 -3.72 -13.89
CA TRP A 136 4.29 -4.03 -14.41
C TRP A 136 4.26 -3.98 -15.93
N ARG A 137 3.71 -5.01 -16.57
CA ARG A 137 3.58 -5.05 -18.04
C ARG A 137 2.60 -4.02 -18.56
N ARG A 138 1.50 -3.79 -17.83
CA ARG A 138 0.43 -2.85 -18.21
C ARG A 138 0.39 -1.69 -17.22
N ALA A 139 1.56 -1.11 -16.99
CA ALA A 139 1.73 -0.13 -15.91
C ALA A 139 0.87 1.12 -16.11
N SER A 140 0.88 1.71 -17.31
CA SER A 140 0.11 2.94 -17.58
C SER A 140 -1.39 2.69 -17.46
N GLU A 141 -1.88 1.58 -18.02
CA GLU A 141 -3.29 1.22 -17.96
C GLU A 141 -3.75 0.96 -16.53
N THR A 142 -2.98 0.18 -15.78
CA THR A 142 -3.29 -0.13 -14.38
C THR A 142 -3.26 1.14 -13.53
N TRP A 143 -2.26 1.98 -13.74
CA TRP A 143 -2.16 3.27 -13.03
C TRP A 143 -3.36 4.15 -13.28
N ASP A 144 -3.78 4.29 -14.53
CA ASP A 144 -4.93 5.12 -14.88
C ASP A 144 -6.22 4.60 -14.23
N MET A 145 -6.43 3.28 -14.27
CA MET A 145 -7.60 2.66 -13.61
C MET A 145 -7.60 2.90 -12.11
N LEU A 146 -6.43 2.78 -11.47
CA LEU A 146 -6.31 3.05 -10.03
C LEU A 146 -6.64 4.51 -9.71
N GLN A 147 -6.16 5.46 -10.53
CA GLN A 147 -6.41 6.87 -10.28
C GLN A 147 -7.90 7.20 -10.32
N PHE A 148 -8.68 6.56 -11.19
CA PHE A 148 -10.12 6.71 -11.20
C PHE A 148 -10.77 6.23 -9.91
N GLY A 149 -10.27 5.15 -9.33
CA GLY A 149 -10.80 4.60 -8.09
C GLY A 149 -10.34 5.31 -6.83
N LEU A 150 -9.17 5.96 -6.87
CA LEU A 150 -8.57 6.61 -5.70
C LEU A 150 -9.15 8.03 -5.54
N ARG A 151 -10.40 8.10 -5.05
CA ARG A 151 -11.15 9.35 -5.03
C ARG A 151 -12.10 9.53 -3.86
N VAL A 152 -12.12 8.61 -2.91
CA VAL A 152 -12.99 8.75 -1.73
C VAL A 152 -12.19 9.21 -0.52
N GLY A 153 -12.88 9.68 0.50
CA GLY A 153 -12.25 10.23 1.69
C GLY A 153 -11.81 11.69 1.51
N ASP A 154 -11.30 12.27 2.56
CA ASP A 154 -10.92 13.69 2.57
C ASP A 154 -9.64 13.97 1.81
N HIS A 155 -8.72 13.01 1.79
CA HIS A 155 -7.41 13.19 1.17
C HIS A 155 -6.89 11.84 0.63
N PRO A 156 -7.32 11.42 -0.56
CA PRO A 156 -6.83 10.19 -1.16
C PRO A 156 -5.33 10.26 -1.40
N GLN A 157 -4.61 9.25 -0.92
CA GLN A 157 -3.15 9.18 -1.03
C GLN A 157 -2.69 7.81 -1.47
N GLN A 158 -1.50 7.76 -2.06
CA GLN A 158 -0.91 6.51 -2.49
C GLN A 158 0.60 6.49 -2.28
N VAL A 159 1.14 5.31 -2.02
CA VAL A 159 2.57 5.08 -1.96
C VAL A 159 2.98 4.10 -3.05
N ILE A 160 4.10 4.36 -3.70
CA ILE A 160 4.66 3.52 -4.73
C ILE A 160 6.04 3.05 -4.27
N THR A 161 6.20 1.74 -4.11
CA THR A 161 7.47 1.13 -3.75
C THR A 161 8.01 0.40 -4.97
N THR A 162 9.15 0.82 -5.51
CA THR A 162 9.65 0.25 -6.75
C THR A 162 11.17 0.32 -6.85
N THR A 163 11.73 -0.60 -7.63
CA THR A 163 13.10 -0.45 -8.11
C THR A 163 13.14 0.61 -9.19
N PRO A 164 14.24 1.39 -9.30
CA PRO A 164 14.33 2.41 -10.33
C PRO A 164 14.41 1.78 -11.73
N ARG A 165 13.54 2.24 -12.62
CA ARG A 165 13.51 1.87 -14.03
C ARG A 165 12.98 3.06 -14.84
N ASN A 166 13.50 3.20 -16.05
CA ASN A 166 13.06 4.28 -16.93
C ASN A 166 11.81 3.83 -17.70
N ILE A 167 10.64 3.94 -17.09
CA ILE A 167 9.35 3.66 -17.74
C ILE A 167 8.48 4.93 -17.74
N PRO A 168 7.62 5.10 -18.76
CA PRO A 168 6.83 6.33 -18.93
C PRO A 168 5.95 6.68 -17.73
N VAL A 169 5.24 5.72 -17.15
CA VAL A 169 4.33 5.99 -16.03
C VAL A 169 5.10 6.46 -14.80
N LEU A 170 6.27 5.89 -14.51
CA LEU A 170 7.08 6.32 -13.37
C LEU A 170 7.60 7.74 -13.57
N ARG A 171 8.04 8.09 -14.77
CA ARG A 171 8.44 9.46 -15.10
C ARG A 171 7.27 10.43 -14.91
N GLN A 172 6.09 10.06 -15.38
CA GLN A 172 4.87 10.86 -15.22
C GLN A 172 4.57 11.14 -13.74
N ILE A 173 4.67 10.13 -12.87
CA ILE A 173 4.43 10.28 -11.45
C ILE A 173 5.46 11.22 -10.80
N LEU A 174 6.72 11.07 -11.15
CA LEU A 174 7.81 11.86 -10.58
C LEU A 174 7.77 13.33 -11.01
N GLU A 175 7.21 13.61 -12.19
CA GLU A 175 7.09 14.97 -12.74
C GLU A 175 5.84 15.71 -12.27
N ALA A 176 4.92 15.02 -11.64
CA ALA A 176 3.65 15.59 -11.20
C ALA A 176 3.80 16.51 -9.96
#